data_5e950c69d99ed909fec910068325d54a
#
_entry.id   5e950c69d99ed909fec910068325d54a
#
_cell.length_a   1.000
_cell.length_b   1.000
_cell.length_c   1.000
_cell.angle_alpha   90.00
_cell.angle_beta   90.00
_cell.angle_gamma   90.00
#
_symmetry.space_group_name_H-M   'P 1'
#
loop_
_entity.id
_entity.type
_entity.pdbx_description
1 polymer ?
#
loop_
_entity_poly.entity_id
_entity_poly.type
_entity_poly.pdbx_seq_one_letter_code
_entity_poly.pdbx_strand_id
1 'polypeptide(L)'
;MIKKILSIEVTYLAGGCYWGLESLIGQISGIEETQVGFSGGFINDVTYNDVSAGNTGHAETIMIKFDPNQLSFENLLIEFFKLHNPTTPNQQGNDIGSQYRSSIFYTSPNQKEIAEDVIQRVEISKHWEQKVITEIIAFDKFYPAEEAHQKYLIKNPSGYSCHFKRNFKF
;
A
#
# COMPACT_ATOMS: atom_id res chain seq x y z
N MET A 1 18.74 -30.21 -12.66
CA MET A 1 17.83 -29.35 -11.84
C MET A 1 17.97 -27.91 -12.33
N ILE A 2 16.96 -27.40 -13.00
CA ILE A 2 16.92 -25.97 -13.38
C ILE A 2 16.61 -25.21 -12.07
N LYS A 3 17.56 -24.45 -11.56
CA LYS A 3 17.32 -23.49 -10.47
C LYS A 3 16.23 -22.53 -10.96
N LYS A 4 15.01 -22.64 -10.42
CA LYS A 4 13.94 -21.66 -10.64
C LYS A 4 14.49 -20.33 -10.13
N ILE A 5 14.84 -19.43 -11.03
CA ILE A 5 15.24 -18.07 -10.67
C ILE A 5 13.97 -17.46 -10.10
N LEU A 6 13.93 -17.25 -8.79
CA LEU A 6 12.87 -16.50 -8.11
C LEU A 6 13.00 -15.04 -8.60
N SER A 7 12.17 -14.66 -9.55
CA SER A 7 12.04 -13.25 -9.93
C SER A 7 11.13 -12.56 -8.94
N ILE A 8 11.70 -12.03 -7.85
CA ILE A 8 10.95 -11.23 -6.88
C ILE A 8 10.61 -9.87 -7.51
N GLU A 9 9.35 -9.49 -7.44
CA GLU A 9 8.90 -8.14 -7.80
C GLU A 9 8.76 -7.26 -6.57
N VAL A 10 8.88 -5.96 -6.78
CA VAL A 10 8.74 -4.93 -5.75
C VAL A 10 7.69 -3.91 -6.19
N THR A 11 6.84 -3.52 -5.26
CA THR A 11 5.90 -2.40 -5.42
C THR A 11 5.77 -1.63 -4.11
N TYR A 12 5.17 -0.44 -4.17
CA TYR A 12 4.98 0.42 -3.01
C TYR A 12 3.52 0.87 -2.97
N LEU A 13 2.82 0.60 -1.87
CA LEU A 13 1.40 0.88 -1.73
C LEU A 13 1.14 1.75 -0.51
N ALA A 14 0.29 2.76 -0.66
CA ALA A 14 -0.19 3.63 0.39
C ALA A 14 -1.71 3.57 0.47
N GLY A 15 -2.26 3.35 1.63
CA GLY A 15 -3.71 3.20 1.84
C GLY A 15 -4.13 3.47 3.27
N GLY A 16 -3.65 4.57 3.87
CA GLY A 16 -3.88 4.93 5.26
C GLY A 16 -2.74 4.53 6.19
N CYS A 17 -3.03 4.44 7.48
CA CYS A 17 -2.03 4.04 8.48
C CYS A 17 -1.35 2.72 8.10
N TYR A 18 -0.04 2.74 7.95
CA TYR A 18 0.71 1.57 7.49
C TYR A 18 0.80 0.43 8.51
N TRP A 19 0.50 0.66 9.79
CA TRP A 19 0.49 -0.42 10.77
C TRP A 19 -0.54 -1.51 10.47
N GLY A 20 -1.79 -1.12 10.24
CA GLY A 20 -2.88 -2.05 9.94
C GLY A 20 -2.76 -2.64 8.54
N LEU A 21 -2.37 -1.82 7.58
CA LEU A 21 -2.23 -2.26 6.19
C LEU A 21 -1.08 -3.27 6.04
N GLU A 22 0.08 -3.04 6.66
CA GLU A 22 1.19 -3.99 6.67
C GLU A 22 0.78 -5.33 7.30
N SER A 23 0.08 -5.28 8.42
CA SER A 23 -0.37 -6.49 9.13
C SER A 23 -1.24 -7.39 8.25
N LEU A 24 -2.13 -6.81 7.45
CA LEU A 24 -3.02 -7.56 6.56
C LEU A 24 -2.31 -8.01 5.28
N ILE A 25 -1.52 -7.15 4.66
CA ILE A 25 -0.76 -7.51 3.44
C ILE A 25 0.26 -8.59 3.73
N GLY A 26 0.97 -8.50 4.84
CA GLY A 26 2.00 -9.48 5.22
C GLY A 26 1.49 -10.91 5.40
N GLN A 27 0.18 -11.09 5.54
CA GLN A 27 -0.46 -12.42 5.65
C GLN A 27 -0.83 -13.05 4.30
N ILE A 28 -0.71 -12.30 3.19
CA ILE A 28 -1.06 -12.80 1.86
C ILE A 28 0.02 -13.77 1.39
N SER A 29 -0.40 -14.97 0.95
CA SER A 29 0.53 -15.96 0.39
C SER A 29 1.23 -15.40 -0.86
N GLY A 30 2.54 -15.55 -0.94
CA GLY A 30 3.39 -15.01 -1.99
C GLY A 30 4.08 -13.68 -1.63
N ILE A 31 3.72 -13.08 -0.50
CA ILE A 31 4.48 -11.95 0.06
C ILE A 31 5.75 -12.48 0.73
N GLU A 32 6.89 -11.95 0.31
CA GLU A 32 8.22 -12.35 0.81
C GLU A 32 8.73 -11.39 1.89
N GLU A 33 8.50 -10.09 1.70
CA GLU A 33 8.96 -9.05 2.63
C GLU A 33 8.05 -7.83 2.56
N THR A 34 7.81 -7.21 3.71
CA THR A 34 7.21 -5.88 3.82
C THR A 34 8.08 -4.97 4.68
N GLN A 35 8.11 -3.70 4.34
CA GLN A 35 8.75 -2.66 5.12
C GLN A 35 7.89 -1.39 5.07
N VAL A 36 7.62 -0.78 6.22
CA VAL A 36 6.87 0.47 6.26
C VAL A 36 7.79 1.68 6.19
N GLY A 37 7.29 2.75 5.58
CA GLY A 37 8.04 3.98 5.38
C GLY A 37 7.22 5.04 4.66
N PHE A 38 7.90 5.87 3.87
CA PHE A 38 7.30 7.08 3.29
C PHE A 38 7.73 7.24 1.83
N SER A 39 6.77 7.62 0.97
CA SER A 39 7.00 7.88 -0.45
C SER A 39 6.08 8.98 -0.98
N GLY A 40 6.44 9.55 -2.12
CA GLY A 40 5.62 10.48 -2.88
C GLY A 40 5.71 11.95 -2.45
N GLY A 41 6.51 12.26 -1.44
CA GLY A 41 6.73 13.62 -0.97
C GLY A 41 7.95 14.30 -1.57
N PHE A 42 8.25 15.49 -1.07
CA PHE A 42 9.31 16.39 -1.57
C PHE A 42 10.42 16.66 -0.56
N ILE A 43 10.27 16.22 0.70
CA ILE A 43 11.30 16.35 1.74
C ILE A 43 12.12 15.06 1.78
N ASN A 44 13.45 15.19 1.82
CA ASN A 44 14.37 14.06 1.92
C ASN A 44 14.58 13.64 3.38
N ASP A 45 14.94 12.37 3.58
CA ASP A 45 15.38 11.81 4.87
C ASP A 45 14.40 12.07 6.03
N VAL A 46 13.11 11.91 5.74
CA VAL A 46 12.03 12.16 6.71
C VAL A 46 11.93 11.07 7.77
N THR A 47 11.51 11.50 8.96
CA THR A 47 11.12 10.65 10.07
C THR A 47 9.59 10.54 10.16
N TYR A 48 9.09 9.63 11.02
CA TYR A 48 7.66 9.54 11.31
C TYR A 48 7.09 10.88 11.82
N ASN A 49 7.82 11.56 12.70
CA ASN A 49 7.37 12.86 13.24
C ASN A 49 7.25 13.92 12.14
N ASP A 50 8.18 13.95 11.20
CA ASP A 50 8.12 14.87 10.06
C ASP A 50 6.86 14.63 9.21
N VAL A 51 6.59 13.39 8.86
CA VAL A 51 5.43 13.01 8.02
C VAL A 51 4.12 13.22 8.77
N SER A 52 4.08 12.92 10.06
CA SER A 52 2.89 13.11 10.92
C SER A 52 2.49 14.58 11.01
N ALA A 53 3.41 15.52 10.85
CA ALA A 53 3.10 16.95 10.79
C ALA A 53 2.29 17.33 9.54
N GLY A 54 2.25 16.50 8.50
CA GLY A 54 1.37 16.65 7.34
C GLY A 54 1.86 17.61 6.27
N ASN A 55 3.11 18.03 6.30
CA ASN A 55 3.68 19.06 5.39
C ASN A 55 4.87 18.57 4.54
N THR A 56 5.15 17.26 4.53
CA THR A 56 6.26 16.69 3.74
C THR A 56 5.83 16.23 2.34
N GLY A 57 4.53 16.12 2.09
CA GLY A 57 3.96 15.54 0.87
C GLY A 57 4.05 14.02 0.80
N HIS A 58 4.71 13.36 1.75
CA HIS A 58 4.81 11.90 1.78
C HIS A 58 3.52 11.23 2.24
N ALA A 59 3.25 10.04 1.66
CA ALA A 59 2.26 9.11 2.17
C ALA A 59 2.95 8.02 3.00
N GLU A 60 2.27 7.58 4.06
CA GLU A 60 2.62 6.33 4.74
C GLU A 60 2.50 5.17 3.76
N THR A 61 3.61 4.49 3.51
CA THR A 61 3.77 3.58 2.38
C THR A 61 4.36 2.25 2.85
N ILE A 62 3.92 1.18 2.22
CA ILE A 62 4.48 -0.16 2.42
C ILE A 62 5.27 -0.53 1.17
N MET A 63 6.57 -0.79 1.33
CA MET A 63 7.36 -1.54 0.36
C MET A 63 6.98 -3.01 0.45
N ILE A 64 6.68 -3.64 -0.68
CA ILE A 64 6.24 -5.03 -0.76
C ILE A 64 7.11 -5.77 -1.78
N LYS A 65 7.79 -6.82 -1.32
CA LYS A 65 8.45 -7.80 -2.19
C LYS A 65 7.57 -9.04 -2.26
N PHE A 66 7.30 -9.53 -3.47
CA PHE A 66 6.42 -10.68 -3.68
C PHE A 66 6.93 -11.59 -4.80
N ASP A 67 6.60 -12.88 -4.71
CA ASP A 67 6.87 -13.87 -5.75
C ASP A 67 5.72 -13.86 -6.78
N PRO A 68 5.93 -13.35 -8.00
CA PRO A 68 4.88 -13.27 -9.02
C PRO A 68 4.38 -14.65 -9.51
N ASN A 69 5.09 -15.73 -9.19
CA ASN A 69 4.62 -17.08 -9.48
C ASN A 69 3.56 -17.58 -8.48
N GLN A 70 3.50 -16.99 -7.29
CA GLN A 70 2.54 -17.32 -6.24
C GLN A 70 1.44 -16.27 -6.13
N LEU A 71 1.78 -15.01 -6.32
CA LEU A 71 0.90 -13.87 -6.20
C LEU A 71 1.16 -12.90 -7.35
N SER A 72 0.23 -12.80 -8.30
CA SER A 72 0.35 -11.79 -9.37
C SER A 72 0.16 -10.38 -8.80
N PHE A 73 0.75 -9.38 -9.47
CA PHE A 73 0.54 -7.98 -9.10
C PHE A 73 -0.94 -7.58 -9.15
N GLU A 74 -1.68 -8.10 -10.14
CA GLU A 74 -3.14 -7.94 -10.25
C GLU A 74 -3.84 -8.41 -8.96
N ASN A 75 -3.57 -9.64 -8.51
CA ASN A 75 -4.18 -10.20 -7.31
C ASN A 75 -3.76 -9.46 -6.03
N LEU A 76 -2.52 -8.99 -5.96
CA LEU A 76 -2.06 -8.14 -4.86
C LEU A 76 -2.88 -6.85 -4.79
N LEU A 77 -3.12 -6.19 -5.93
CA LEU A 77 -3.95 -4.98 -5.97
C LEU A 77 -5.42 -5.24 -5.66
N ILE A 78 -5.97 -6.36 -6.12
CA ILE A 78 -7.34 -6.78 -5.75
C ILE A 78 -7.46 -6.91 -4.23
N GLU A 79 -6.51 -7.54 -3.58
CA GLU A 79 -6.48 -7.61 -2.11
C GLU A 79 -6.32 -6.23 -1.47
N PHE A 80 -5.42 -5.39 -1.99
CA PHE A 80 -5.23 -4.02 -1.51
C PHE A 80 -6.52 -3.20 -1.51
N PHE A 81 -7.31 -3.28 -2.58
CA PHE A 81 -8.60 -2.58 -2.67
C PHE A 81 -9.70 -3.15 -1.77
N LYS A 82 -9.53 -4.34 -1.22
CA LYS A 82 -10.39 -4.89 -0.16
C LYS A 82 -10.02 -4.38 1.23
N LEU A 83 -8.81 -3.86 1.42
CA LEU A 83 -8.26 -3.53 2.73
C LEU A 83 -8.48 -2.09 3.15
N HIS A 84 -8.81 -1.18 2.23
CA HIS A 84 -9.00 0.24 2.53
C HIS A 84 -10.10 0.85 1.66
N ASN A 85 -10.54 2.04 2.02
CA ASN A 85 -11.46 2.83 1.21
C ASN A 85 -10.67 3.70 0.22
N PRO A 86 -10.74 3.41 -1.10
CA PRO A 86 -9.95 4.16 -2.10
C PRO A 86 -10.65 5.43 -2.59
N THR A 87 -11.71 5.88 -1.94
CA THR A 87 -12.55 7.00 -2.40
C THR A 87 -12.47 8.23 -1.52
N THR A 88 -11.78 8.17 -0.38
CA THR A 88 -11.72 9.28 0.59
C THR A 88 -10.46 10.13 0.38
N PRO A 89 -10.60 11.43 -0.01
CA PRO A 89 -9.44 12.29 -0.26
C PRO A 89 -8.63 12.53 1.01
N ASN A 90 -7.31 12.25 0.96
CA ASN A 90 -6.39 12.52 2.07
C ASN A 90 -6.90 12.05 3.43
N GLN A 91 -7.55 10.88 3.45
CA GLN A 91 -8.15 10.32 4.64
C GLN A 91 -8.32 8.81 4.50
N GLN A 92 -8.15 8.09 5.61
CA GLN A 92 -8.54 6.69 5.71
C GLN A 92 -9.15 6.44 7.08
N GLY A 93 -10.46 6.11 7.10
CA GLY A 93 -11.17 5.97 8.36
C GLY A 93 -11.09 7.24 9.21
N ASN A 94 -10.59 7.13 10.43
CA ASN A 94 -10.40 8.24 11.35
C ASN A 94 -9.09 9.02 11.15
N ASP A 95 -8.20 8.54 10.29
CA ASP A 95 -6.91 9.16 10.03
C ASP A 95 -7.05 10.21 8.92
N ILE A 96 -6.85 11.48 9.24
CA ILE A 96 -7.02 12.61 8.36
C ILE A 96 -5.67 13.26 8.08
N GLY A 97 -5.35 13.44 6.80
CA GLY A 97 -4.14 14.08 6.31
C GLY A 97 -3.65 13.45 5.00
N SER A 98 -2.85 14.21 4.25
CA SER A 98 -2.29 13.74 2.96
C SER A 98 -1.39 12.51 3.12
N GLN A 99 -0.81 12.30 4.30
CA GLN A 99 -0.02 11.12 4.62
C GLN A 99 -0.84 9.81 4.62
N TYR A 100 -2.15 9.89 4.71
CA TYR A 100 -3.07 8.74 4.72
C TYR A 100 -3.83 8.54 3.40
N ARG A 101 -3.39 9.20 2.32
CA ARG A 101 -4.00 9.06 1.00
C ARG A 101 -3.74 7.69 0.38
N SER A 102 -4.58 7.34 -0.59
CA SER A 102 -4.45 6.11 -1.37
C SER A 102 -3.56 6.35 -2.59
N SER A 103 -2.48 5.57 -2.72
CA SER A 103 -1.53 5.67 -3.84
C SER A 103 -0.90 4.33 -4.18
N ILE A 104 -0.65 4.12 -5.45
CA ILE A 104 0.14 3.02 -6.01
C ILE A 104 1.38 3.64 -6.64
N PHE A 105 2.56 3.31 -6.12
CA PHE A 105 3.83 3.72 -6.69
C PHE A 105 4.39 2.55 -7.50
N TYR A 106 4.21 2.58 -8.83
CA TYR A 106 4.60 1.49 -9.72
C TYR A 106 6.09 1.52 -10.03
N THR A 107 6.69 0.35 -10.17
CA THR A 107 8.13 0.17 -10.46
C THR A 107 8.38 -0.26 -11.92
N SER A 108 7.34 -0.49 -12.71
CA SER A 108 7.44 -0.84 -14.13
C SER A 108 6.22 -0.38 -14.92
N PRO A 109 6.35 -0.21 -16.26
CA PRO A 109 5.19 0.08 -17.11
C PRO A 109 4.07 -0.96 -16.99
N ASN A 110 4.43 -2.23 -16.87
CA ASN A 110 3.46 -3.31 -16.68
C ASN A 110 2.65 -3.15 -15.39
N GLN A 111 3.28 -2.77 -14.29
CA GLN A 111 2.58 -2.48 -13.04
C GLN A 111 1.59 -1.31 -13.21
N LYS A 112 1.97 -0.27 -13.97
CA LYS A 112 1.08 0.85 -14.26
C LYS A 112 -0.18 0.41 -15.00
N GLU A 113 -0.03 -0.35 -16.07
CA GLU A 113 -1.15 -0.87 -16.87
C GLU A 113 -2.09 -1.75 -16.03
N ILE A 114 -1.53 -2.64 -15.22
CA ILE A 114 -2.32 -3.49 -14.32
C ILE A 114 -3.07 -2.65 -13.29
N ALA A 115 -2.43 -1.62 -12.72
CA ALA A 115 -3.06 -0.74 -11.75
C ALA A 115 -4.24 0.02 -12.35
N GLU A 116 -4.10 0.53 -13.56
CA GLU A 116 -5.17 1.21 -14.30
C GLU A 116 -6.37 0.27 -14.55
N ASP A 117 -6.08 -0.96 -14.98
CA ASP A 117 -7.11 -1.99 -15.23
C ASP A 117 -7.85 -2.38 -13.95
N VAL A 118 -7.13 -2.64 -12.86
CA VAL A 118 -7.73 -3.02 -11.58
C VAL A 118 -8.60 -1.89 -11.03
N ILE A 119 -8.16 -0.64 -11.09
CA ILE A 119 -8.99 0.51 -10.66
C ILE A 119 -10.29 0.58 -11.46
N GLN A 120 -10.23 0.39 -12.77
CA GLN A 120 -11.44 0.35 -13.61
C GLN A 120 -12.39 -0.76 -13.16
N ARG A 121 -11.87 -1.95 -12.85
CA ARG A 121 -12.69 -3.07 -12.35
C ARG A 121 -13.32 -2.77 -11.01
N VAL A 122 -12.58 -2.12 -10.10
CA VAL A 122 -13.10 -1.68 -8.80
C VAL A 122 -14.26 -0.69 -8.99
N GLU A 123 -14.13 0.27 -9.89
CA GLU A 123 -15.20 1.23 -10.20
C GLU A 123 -16.43 0.57 -10.84
N ILE A 124 -16.22 -0.36 -11.77
CA ILE A 124 -17.32 -1.11 -12.42
C ILE A 124 -18.07 -1.97 -11.42
N SER A 125 -17.41 -2.50 -10.40
CA SER A 125 -18.03 -3.37 -9.37
C SER A 125 -19.13 -2.67 -8.56
N LYS A 126 -19.11 -1.35 -8.49
CA LYS A 126 -20.04 -0.51 -7.70
C LYS A 126 -20.11 -0.84 -6.21
N HIS A 127 -19.08 -1.46 -5.66
CA HIS A 127 -18.95 -1.62 -4.19
C HIS A 127 -18.76 -0.29 -3.46
N TRP A 128 -18.26 0.72 -4.19
CA TRP A 128 -18.10 2.09 -3.71
C TRP A 128 -19.03 3.01 -4.51
N GLU A 129 -19.76 3.89 -3.82
CA GLU A 129 -20.63 4.88 -4.47
C GLU A 129 -19.82 6.03 -5.10
N GLN A 130 -18.71 6.39 -4.46
CA GLN A 130 -17.83 7.46 -4.91
C GLN A 130 -16.78 6.90 -5.86
N LYS A 131 -16.22 7.79 -6.68
CA LYS A 131 -15.12 7.47 -7.59
C LYS A 131 -13.86 7.06 -6.81
N VAL A 132 -13.14 6.09 -7.34
CA VAL A 132 -11.79 5.74 -6.87
C VAL A 132 -10.84 6.90 -7.16
N ILE A 133 -10.12 7.35 -6.15
CA ILE A 133 -9.17 8.47 -6.24
C ILE A 133 -7.72 8.03 -5.96
N THR A 134 -7.47 6.73 -5.94
CA THR A 134 -6.12 6.19 -5.79
C THR A 134 -5.19 6.74 -6.86
N GLU A 135 -4.09 7.35 -6.46
CA GLU A 135 -3.06 7.85 -7.36
C GLU A 135 -2.27 6.68 -7.96
N ILE A 136 -1.89 6.80 -9.23
CA ILE A 136 -0.95 5.89 -9.89
C ILE A 136 0.26 6.72 -10.29
N ILE A 137 1.38 6.55 -9.57
CA ILE A 137 2.56 7.40 -9.68
C ILE A 137 3.79 6.52 -9.89
N ALA A 138 4.71 6.95 -10.76
CA ALA A 138 6.01 6.28 -10.90
C ALA A 138 6.78 6.36 -9.58
N PHE A 139 7.28 5.22 -9.11
CA PHE A 139 8.12 5.18 -7.92
C PHE A 139 9.40 6.00 -8.13
N ASP A 140 9.73 6.83 -7.14
CA ASP A 140 10.98 7.60 -7.11
C ASP A 140 11.82 7.21 -5.91
N LYS A 141 11.36 7.50 -4.69
CA LYS A 141 12.10 7.27 -3.46
C LYS A 141 11.22 6.69 -2.36
N PHE A 142 11.85 5.91 -1.50
CA PHE A 142 11.25 5.38 -0.28
C PHE A 142 12.20 5.60 0.90
N TYR A 143 11.67 6.18 1.96
CA TYR A 143 12.38 6.38 3.21
C TYR A 143 11.80 5.43 4.27
N PRO A 144 12.56 4.42 4.72
CA PRO A 144 12.08 3.51 5.76
C PRO A 144 11.73 4.25 7.05
N ALA A 145 10.61 3.88 7.67
CA ALA A 145 10.29 4.34 9.00
C ALA A 145 11.22 3.69 10.04
N GLU A 146 11.25 4.28 11.23
CA GLU A 146 12.03 3.79 12.36
C GLU A 146 11.63 2.35 12.72
N GLU A 147 12.55 1.59 13.33
CA GLU A 147 12.35 0.16 13.67
C GLU A 147 11.10 -0.08 14.53
N ALA A 148 10.75 0.86 15.40
CA ALA A 148 9.54 0.77 16.23
C ALA A 148 8.24 0.66 15.42
N HIS A 149 8.22 1.15 14.18
CA HIS A 149 7.06 1.08 13.26
C HIS A 149 7.03 -0.18 12.41
N GLN A 150 8.16 -0.87 12.27
CA GLN A 150 8.23 -2.10 11.48
C GLN A 150 7.50 -3.24 12.21
N LYS A 151 6.59 -3.94 11.50
CA LYS A 151 5.79 -5.03 12.09
C LYS A 151 5.06 -4.61 13.39
N TYR A 152 4.57 -3.39 13.41
CA TYR A 152 4.03 -2.77 14.63
C TYR A 152 2.94 -3.60 15.31
N LEU A 153 1.96 -4.13 14.55
CA LEU A 153 0.87 -4.93 15.14
C LEU A 153 1.27 -6.36 15.50
N ILE A 154 2.39 -6.87 14.99
CA ILE A 154 2.98 -8.12 15.47
C ILE A 154 3.62 -7.88 16.84
N LYS A 155 4.34 -6.79 17.02
CA LYS A 155 4.97 -6.38 18.28
C LYS A 155 3.94 -5.88 19.31
N ASN A 156 2.85 -5.28 18.84
CA ASN A 156 1.79 -4.67 19.64
C ASN A 156 0.42 -5.17 19.16
N PRO A 157 0.00 -6.41 19.47
CA PRO A 157 -1.23 -7.02 18.93
C PRO A 157 -2.53 -6.26 19.26
N SER A 158 -2.56 -5.48 20.35
CA SER A 158 -3.68 -4.63 20.74
C SER A 158 -3.55 -3.18 20.23
N GLY A 159 -2.58 -2.91 19.36
CA GLY A 159 -2.35 -1.59 18.80
C GLY A 159 -3.47 -1.13 17.88
N TYR A 160 -3.45 0.18 17.56
CA TYR A 160 -4.45 0.81 16.71
C TYR A 160 -4.41 0.25 15.27
N SER A 161 -5.60 -0.04 14.72
CA SER A 161 -5.81 -0.29 13.30
C SER A 161 -7.21 0.17 12.87
N CYS A 162 -7.29 0.85 11.73
CA CYS A 162 -8.54 1.17 11.05
C CYS A 162 -8.80 0.27 9.84
N HIS A 163 -7.91 -0.68 9.57
CA HIS A 163 -7.99 -1.57 8.41
C HIS A 163 -8.69 -2.88 8.74
N PHE A 164 -9.46 -3.36 7.77
CA PHE A 164 -10.10 -4.69 7.80
C PHE A 164 -10.32 -5.17 6.36
N LYS A 165 -10.43 -6.48 6.18
CA LYS A 165 -10.71 -7.07 4.88
C LYS A 165 -12.20 -7.08 4.59
N ARG A 166 -12.60 -6.45 3.48
CA ARG A 166 -13.97 -6.47 2.94
C ARG A 166 -14.18 -7.68 2.06
N ASN A 167 -15.38 -8.23 2.08
CA ASN A 167 -15.76 -9.35 1.22
C ASN A 167 -16.28 -8.85 -0.14
N PHE A 168 -15.46 -8.05 -0.82
CA PHE A 168 -15.75 -7.54 -2.16
C PHE A 168 -15.20 -8.49 -3.23
N LYS A 169 -15.80 -8.44 -4.41
CA LYS A 169 -15.33 -9.13 -5.62
C LYS A 169 -15.19 -8.11 -6.73
N PHE A 170 -14.00 -8.06 -7.32
CA PHE A 170 -13.66 -7.16 -8.40
C PHE A 170 -13.33 -7.89 -9.69
#